data_fbe60ab586ab6c529b0e6f1854ddf8c7
#
_entry.id   fbe60ab586ab6c529b0e6f1854ddf8c7
#
_cell.length_a   1.000
_cell.length_b   1.000
_cell.length_c   1.000
_cell.angle_alpha   90.00
_cell.angle_beta   90.00
_cell.angle_gamma   90.00
#
_symmetry.space_group_name_H-M   'P 1'
#
loop_
_entity.id
_entity.type
_entity.pdbx_description
1 polymer ?
#
loop_
_entity_poly.entity_id
_entity_poly.type
_entity_poly.pdbx_seq_one_letter_code
_entity_poly.pdbx_strand_id
1 'polypeptide(L)'
;MEKTMNYAVIFTYSFDDEVAVYLFETEEEAKNFLANSYKEELRIDTEENEWNSEGTISEDGWYAKIENYFSDEGSEPCVTEFRIGNIYQ
;
A
#
# COMPACT_ATOMS: atom_id res chain seq x y z
N MET A 1 -5.69 -23.68 -19.47
CA MET A 1 -4.73 -23.75 -18.37
C MET A 1 -5.12 -22.73 -17.30
N GLU A 2 -5.37 -23.21 -16.12
CA GLU A 2 -5.78 -22.32 -15.03
C GLU A 2 -4.58 -21.53 -14.50
N LYS A 3 -4.81 -20.25 -14.26
CA LYS A 3 -3.80 -19.41 -13.64
C LYS A 3 -3.84 -19.60 -12.13
N THR A 4 -2.70 -19.84 -11.54
CA THR A 4 -2.59 -19.97 -10.10
C THR A 4 -2.13 -18.65 -9.51
N MET A 5 -2.97 -18.03 -8.70
CA MET A 5 -2.65 -16.80 -8.01
C MET A 5 -2.01 -17.13 -6.66
N ASN A 6 -0.73 -16.84 -6.54
CA ASN A 6 0.06 -17.23 -5.37
C ASN A 6 0.31 -16.08 -4.41
N TYR A 7 0.10 -14.86 -4.85
CA TYR A 7 0.42 -13.66 -4.06
C TYR A 7 -0.75 -12.69 -4.05
N ALA A 8 -0.97 -12.06 -2.91
CA ALA A 8 -1.96 -11.01 -2.78
C ALA A 8 -1.29 -9.73 -2.31
N VAL A 9 -1.63 -8.62 -2.94
CA VAL A 9 -1.26 -7.30 -2.44
C VAL A 9 -2.49 -6.73 -1.76
N ILE A 10 -2.34 -6.37 -0.49
CA ILE A 10 -3.44 -5.95 0.36
C ILE A 10 -3.23 -4.51 0.79
N PHE A 11 -4.21 -3.66 0.51
CA PHE A 11 -4.20 -2.26 0.93
C PHE A 11 -5.17 -2.11 2.09
N THR A 12 -4.70 -1.52 3.18
CA THR A 12 -5.54 -1.22 4.33
C THR A 12 -5.42 0.26 4.69
N TYR A 13 -6.50 0.81 5.23
CA TYR A 13 -6.58 2.23 5.58
C TYR A 13 -7.03 2.35 7.03
N SER A 14 -6.33 3.18 7.81
CA SER A 14 -6.68 3.36 9.23
C SER A 14 -8.00 4.10 9.43
N PHE A 15 -8.44 4.81 8.40
CA PHE A 15 -9.65 5.63 8.46
C PHE A 15 -10.86 4.99 7.75
N ASP A 16 -10.70 3.78 7.25
CA ASP A 16 -11.73 3.11 6.47
C ASP A 16 -11.66 1.61 6.75
N ASP A 17 -12.83 0.98 6.89
CA ASP A 17 -12.92 -0.45 7.11
C ASP A 17 -12.74 -1.26 5.82
N GLU A 18 -12.70 -0.59 4.68
CA GLU A 18 -12.52 -1.27 3.41
C GLU A 18 -11.10 -1.76 3.21
N VAL A 19 -10.98 -2.92 2.62
CA VAL A 19 -9.69 -3.54 2.30
C VAL A 19 -9.70 -3.87 0.80
N ALA A 20 -8.68 -3.41 0.09
CA ALA A 20 -8.51 -3.74 -1.32
C ALA A 20 -7.52 -4.88 -1.45
N VAL A 21 -7.85 -5.87 -2.26
CA VAL A 21 -7.00 -7.06 -2.47
C VAL A 21 -6.80 -7.26 -3.97
N TYR A 22 -5.55 -7.40 -4.37
CA TYR A 22 -5.16 -7.65 -5.76
C TYR A 22 -4.32 -8.91 -5.83
N LEU A 23 -4.63 -9.79 -6.79
CA LEU A 23 -4.01 -11.11 -6.88
C LEU A 23 -3.01 -11.18 -8.02
N PHE A 24 -1.89 -11.87 -7.79
CA PHE A 24 -0.80 -12.01 -8.76
C PHE A 24 -0.26 -13.43 -8.78
N GLU A 25 0.24 -13.84 -9.94
CA GLU A 25 0.83 -15.17 -10.11
C GLU A 25 2.24 -15.25 -9.53
N THR A 26 3.03 -14.18 -9.65
CA THR A 26 4.42 -14.17 -9.25
C THR A 26 4.73 -13.11 -8.21
N GLU A 27 5.77 -13.36 -7.43
CA GLU A 27 6.26 -12.40 -6.45
C GLU A 27 6.71 -11.08 -7.11
N GLU A 28 7.36 -11.18 -8.26
CA GLU A 28 7.84 -10.01 -8.98
C GLU A 28 6.70 -9.10 -9.40
N GLU A 29 5.62 -9.68 -9.92
CA GLU A 29 4.44 -8.90 -10.31
C GLU A 29 3.83 -8.19 -9.08
N ALA A 30 3.71 -8.90 -7.96
CA ALA A 30 3.17 -8.35 -6.74
C ALA A 30 4.04 -7.21 -6.21
N LYS A 31 5.36 -7.38 -6.20
CA LYS A 31 6.30 -6.34 -5.76
C LYS A 31 6.26 -5.11 -6.63
N ASN A 32 6.20 -5.31 -7.95
CA ASN A 32 6.11 -4.19 -8.90
C ASN A 32 4.82 -3.40 -8.69
N PHE A 33 3.72 -4.11 -8.50
CA PHE A 33 2.44 -3.47 -8.26
C PHE A 33 2.44 -2.68 -6.95
N LEU A 34 2.97 -3.27 -5.88
CA LEU A 34 3.06 -2.60 -4.58
C LEU A 34 3.92 -1.34 -4.68
N ALA A 35 5.09 -1.45 -5.28
CA ALA A 35 6.02 -0.31 -5.40
C ALA A 35 5.41 0.82 -6.22
N ASN A 36 4.79 0.49 -7.36
CA ASN A 36 4.17 1.49 -8.23
C ASN A 36 2.96 2.14 -7.56
N SER A 37 2.13 1.36 -6.88
CA SER A 37 0.97 1.88 -6.17
C SER A 37 1.38 2.79 -5.02
N TYR A 38 2.41 2.39 -4.28
CA TYR A 38 2.96 3.19 -3.19
C TYR A 38 3.48 4.55 -3.69
N LYS A 39 4.28 4.52 -4.75
CA LYS A 39 4.86 5.75 -5.32
C LYS A 39 3.77 6.70 -5.83
N GLU A 40 2.78 6.16 -6.53
CA GLU A 40 1.69 6.95 -7.09
C GLU A 40 0.83 7.57 -5.99
N GLU A 41 0.49 6.78 -4.98
CA GLU A 41 -0.31 7.28 -3.86
C GLU A 41 0.43 8.36 -3.08
N LEU A 42 1.72 8.17 -2.83
CA LEU A 42 2.54 9.17 -2.14
C LEU A 42 2.64 10.46 -2.96
N ARG A 43 2.80 10.33 -4.28
CA ARG A 43 2.82 11.48 -5.19
C ARG A 43 1.51 12.25 -5.12
N ILE A 44 0.38 11.56 -5.20
CA ILE A 44 -0.94 12.20 -5.13
C ILE A 44 -1.11 12.93 -3.79
N ASP A 45 -0.77 12.28 -2.69
CA ASP A 45 -0.92 12.87 -1.37
C ASP A 45 -0.05 14.12 -1.19
N THR A 46 1.18 14.10 -1.67
CA THR A 46 2.12 15.21 -1.49
C THR A 46 1.96 16.30 -2.53
N GLU A 47 1.76 15.94 -3.80
CA GLU A 47 1.71 16.90 -4.89
C GLU A 47 0.32 17.41 -5.22
N GLU A 48 -0.67 16.51 -5.32
CA GLU A 48 -2.03 16.91 -5.71
C GLU A 48 -2.86 17.35 -4.51
N ASN A 49 -2.77 16.65 -3.40
CA ASN A 49 -3.52 16.99 -2.19
C ASN A 49 -2.78 17.95 -1.27
N GLU A 50 -1.49 18.13 -1.50
CA GLU A 50 -0.62 18.99 -0.69
C GLU A 50 -0.64 18.62 0.80
N TRP A 51 -0.79 17.32 1.09
CA TRP A 51 -0.78 16.81 2.46
C TRP A 51 0.65 16.61 2.95
N ASN A 52 0.83 16.70 4.25
CA ASN A 52 2.11 16.36 4.87
C ASN A 52 2.17 14.85 5.02
N SER A 53 2.84 14.19 4.09
CA SER A 53 2.88 12.74 3.99
C SER A 53 4.28 12.21 4.11
N GLU A 54 4.43 11.10 4.84
CA GLU A 54 5.70 10.38 4.95
C GLU A 54 5.48 8.95 4.48
N GLY A 55 6.35 8.48 3.60
CA GLY A 55 6.26 7.13 3.07
C GLY A 55 7.50 6.33 3.38
N THR A 56 7.32 5.04 3.64
CA THR A 56 8.41 4.08 3.80
C THR A 56 8.07 2.80 3.03
N ILE A 57 9.11 2.15 2.53
CA ILE A 57 8.95 0.85 1.86
C ILE A 57 10.07 -0.06 2.38
N SER A 58 9.74 -1.32 2.65
CA SER A 58 10.71 -2.27 3.15
C SER A 58 11.75 -2.61 2.08
N GLU A 59 12.94 -3.04 2.52
CA GLU A 59 14.02 -3.40 1.60
C GLU A 59 13.64 -4.56 0.67
N ASP A 60 12.84 -5.50 1.18
CA ASP A 60 12.42 -6.65 0.40
C ASP A 60 11.23 -6.36 -0.52
N GLY A 61 10.61 -5.18 -0.39
CA GLY A 61 9.48 -4.79 -1.23
C GLY A 61 8.15 -5.43 -0.86
N TRP A 62 8.07 -6.09 0.29
CA TRP A 62 6.85 -6.78 0.73
C TRP A 62 5.90 -5.91 1.54
N TYR A 63 6.36 -4.74 1.97
CA TYR A 63 5.59 -3.86 2.82
C TYR A 63 5.91 -2.40 2.52
N ALA A 64 4.86 -1.57 2.48
CA ALA A 64 5.01 -0.13 2.39
C ALA A 64 3.94 0.55 3.23
N LYS A 65 4.21 1.77 3.64
CA LYS A 65 3.29 2.53 4.48
C LYS A 65 3.39 4.00 4.12
N ILE A 66 2.24 4.68 4.10
CA ILE A 66 2.18 6.13 3.96
C ILE A 66 1.43 6.68 5.16
N GLU A 67 2.05 7.63 5.86
CA GLU A 67 1.42 8.32 6.98
C GLU A 67 1.11 9.76 6.56
N ASN A 68 -0.14 10.15 6.65
CA ASN A 68 -0.60 11.49 6.31
C ASN A 68 -0.90 12.26 7.59
N TYR A 69 -0.20 13.36 7.78
CA TYR A 69 -0.34 14.21 8.97
C TYR A 69 -1.12 15.46 8.60
N PHE A 70 -2.26 15.63 9.25
CA PHE A 70 -3.10 16.79 9.06
C PHE A 70 -2.78 17.81 10.15
N SER A 71 -3.00 19.10 9.86
CA SER A 71 -2.54 20.20 10.69
C SER A 71 -3.25 20.35 12.04
N ASP A 72 -4.25 19.53 12.32
CA ASP A 72 -4.98 19.60 13.59
C ASP A 72 -4.14 18.99 14.72
N GLU A 73 -3.85 19.79 15.73
CA GLU A 73 -3.08 19.31 16.87
C GLU A 73 -3.82 18.20 17.61
N GLY A 74 -3.11 17.11 17.86
CA GLY A 74 -3.64 15.96 18.58
C GLY A 74 -4.34 14.93 17.70
N SER A 75 -4.40 15.14 16.40
CA SER A 75 -4.96 14.14 15.48
C SER A 75 -3.92 13.06 15.18
N GLU A 76 -4.35 11.80 15.19
CA GLU A 76 -3.50 10.70 14.75
C GLU A 76 -3.36 10.74 13.24
N PRO A 77 -2.20 10.37 12.71
CA PRO A 77 -2.04 10.33 11.25
C PRO A 77 -2.95 9.27 10.63
N CYS A 78 -3.39 9.54 9.42
CA CYS A 78 -4.08 8.53 8.62
C CYS A 78 -3.03 7.67 7.96
N VAL A 79 -3.12 6.36 8.14
CA VAL A 79 -2.11 5.43 7.65
C VAL A 79 -2.70 4.55 6.55
N THR A 80 -1.99 4.48 5.42
CA THR A 80 -2.29 3.54 4.35
C THR A 80 -1.16 2.52 4.32
N GLU A 81 -1.51 1.25 4.42
CA GLU A 81 -0.54 0.16 4.42
C GLU A 81 -0.71 -0.71 3.18
N PHE A 82 0.42 -1.10 2.60
CA PHE A 82 0.47 -2.01 1.44
C PHE A 82 1.27 -3.24 1.85
N ARG A 83 0.69 -4.41 1.72
CA ARG A 83 1.33 -5.66 2.12
C ARG A 83 1.21 -6.71 1.05
N ILE A 84 2.23 -7.55 0.95
CA ILE A 84 2.18 -8.74 0.11
C ILE A 84 2.05 -9.96 1.03
N GLY A 85 1.12 -10.84 0.71
CA GLY A 85 0.96 -12.10 1.42
C GLY A 85 0.94 -13.26 0.46
N ASN A 86 1.34 -14.43 0.95
CA ASN A 86 1.23 -15.67 0.19
C ASN A 86 -0.19 -16.21 0.30
N ILE A 87 -0.69 -16.71 -0.82
CA ILE A 87 -2.00 -17.37 -0.83
C ILE A 87 -1.78 -18.86 -0.70
N TYR A 88 -2.35 -19.47 0.31
CA TYR A 88 -2.28 -20.91 0.52
C TYR A 88 -3.48 -21.58 -0.13
N GLN A 89 -3.20 -22.57 -0.94
CA GLN A 89 -4.22 -23.34 -1.64
C GLN A 89 -4.30 -24.76 -1.12
#